data_7bdfc9f4b4c0d72fdc5989aa7df1bc29
#
_entry.id   7bdfc9f4b4c0d72fdc5989aa7df1bc29
#
_cell.length_a   1.000
_cell.length_b   1.000
_cell.length_c   1.000
_cell.angle_alpha   90.00
_cell.angle_beta   90.00
_cell.angle_gamma   90.00
#
_symmetry.space_group_name_H-M   'P 1'
#
loop_
_entity.id
_entity.type
_entity.pdbx_description
1 polymer ?
#
loop_
_entity_poly.entity_id
_entity_poly.type
_entity_poly.pdbx_seq_one_letter_code
_entity_poly.pdbx_strand_id
1 'polypeptide(L)'
;MCYILPCYVNYIQQFLTFGVKLTSFLPLFEPNASAEFLESRALAIRPDQWDLLGPGRKGTGLRIVLHQDGVHELRIEPFFNDLSQLYVELDVQHPQPFSGLEGVEAKMDAAYDYMFGKVKDFLASLK
;
A
#
# COMPACT_ATOMS: atom_id res chain seq x y z
N MET A 1 -6.63 -6.70 6.07
CA MET A 1 -7.11 -8.03 5.62
C MET A 1 -5.94 -8.99 5.57
N CYS A 2 -6.11 -10.20 6.08
CA CYS A 2 -5.07 -11.22 6.10
C CYS A 2 -5.60 -12.50 5.46
N TYR A 3 -4.78 -13.17 4.63
CA TYR A 3 -5.14 -14.46 4.03
C TYR A 3 -3.96 -15.42 4.02
N ILE A 4 -4.25 -16.72 4.10
CA ILE A 4 -3.27 -17.80 4.19
C ILE A 4 -3.70 -18.94 3.27
N LEU A 5 -2.75 -19.44 2.46
CA LEU A 5 -2.97 -20.60 1.61
C LEU A 5 -2.24 -21.80 2.21
N PRO A 6 -2.96 -22.84 2.65
CA PRO A 6 -2.34 -24.02 3.23
C PRO A 6 -1.70 -24.91 2.17
N CYS A 7 -0.65 -25.62 2.58
CA CYS A 7 -0.05 -26.68 1.81
C CYS A 7 -0.85 -27.97 2.02
N TYR A 8 -1.25 -28.63 0.93
CA TYR A 8 -2.06 -29.85 1.00
C TYR A 8 -1.17 -31.07 1.34
N VAL A 9 -1.15 -31.41 2.60
CA VAL A 9 -0.59 -32.64 3.14
C VAL A 9 -1.65 -33.28 4.04
N ASN A 10 -1.35 -34.41 4.68
CA ASN A 10 -2.34 -35.11 5.51
C ASN A 10 -2.94 -34.27 6.64
N TYR A 11 -2.24 -33.23 7.05
CA TYR A 11 -2.73 -32.24 8.00
C TYR A 11 -1.99 -30.92 7.76
N ILE A 12 -2.63 -29.78 8.10
CA ILE A 12 -2.08 -28.47 7.83
C ILE A 12 -1.04 -28.13 8.89
N GLN A 13 0.24 -28.28 8.55
CA GLN A 13 1.37 -27.84 9.37
C GLN A 13 2.18 -26.74 8.72
N GLN A 14 2.01 -26.53 7.41
CA GLN A 14 2.75 -25.55 6.65
C GLN A 14 1.79 -24.72 5.80
N PHE A 15 2.22 -23.53 5.49
CA PHE A 15 1.52 -22.61 4.60
C PHE A 15 2.42 -22.29 3.40
N LEU A 16 1.85 -22.29 2.18
CA LEU A 16 2.61 -21.99 0.96
C LEU A 16 2.90 -20.49 0.83
N THR A 17 1.97 -19.68 1.26
CA THR A 17 2.10 -18.23 1.18
C THR A 17 1.30 -17.58 2.30
N PHE A 18 1.66 -16.36 2.58
CA PHE A 18 0.97 -15.51 3.56
C PHE A 18 0.87 -14.11 3.01
N GLY A 19 -0.30 -13.51 3.11
CA GLY A 19 -0.51 -12.14 2.67
C GLY A 19 -1.20 -11.32 3.75
N VAL A 20 -0.72 -10.10 3.93
CA VAL A 20 -1.34 -9.09 4.79
C VAL A 20 -1.63 -7.88 3.93
N LYS A 21 -2.89 -7.43 3.95
CA LYS A 21 -3.29 -6.17 3.31
C LYS A 21 -3.81 -5.23 4.38
N LEU A 22 -3.17 -4.08 4.49
CA LEU A 22 -3.57 -3.01 5.39
C LEU A 22 -4.00 -1.81 4.57
N THR A 23 -5.11 -1.19 4.94
CA THR A 23 -5.59 0.02 4.30
C THR A 23 -5.75 1.12 5.33
N SER A 24 -5.47 2.36 4.92
CA SER A 24 -5.61 3.53 5.76
C SER A 24 -6.05 4.72 4.92
N PHE A 25 -6.68 5.67 5.58
CA PHE A 25 -7.08 6.94 4.98
C PHE A 25 -6.39 8.05 5.73
N LEU A 26 -5.67 8.89 4.99
CA LEU A 26 -5.00 10.06 5.57
C LEU A 26 -5.80 11.31 5.20
N PRO A 27 -6.47 11.95 6.18
CA PRO A 27 -7.22 13.17 5.91
C PRO A 27 -6.28 14.35 5.65
N LEU A 28 -6.54 15.10 4.60
CA LEU A 28 -5.80 16.32 4.24
C LEU A 28 -6.65 17.58 4.41
N PHE A 29 -7.94 17.43 4.73
CA PHE A 29 -8.90 18.43 5.15
C PHE A 29 -9.39 19.42 4.09
N GLU A 30 -8.69 19.57 2.96
CA GLU A 30 -9.13 20.44 1.87
C GLU A 30 -9.77 19.66 0.74
N PRO A 31 -10.78 20.18 0.02
CA PRO A 31 -11.32 19.54 -1.17
C PRO A 31 -10.22 19.35 -2.22
N ASN A 32 -10.21 18.21 -2.89
CA ASN A 32 -9.21 17.84 -3.90
C ASN A 32 -7.75 17.77 -3.40
N ALA A 33 -7.52 17.89 -2.11
CA ALA A 33 -6.16 17.96 -1.56
C ALA A 33 -5.32 16.73 -1.87
N SER A 34 -5.93 15.54 -1.92
CA SER A 34 -5.20 14.31 -2.17
C SER A 34 -4.65 14.23 -3.60
N ALA A 35 -5.43 14.66 -4.59
CA ALA A 35 -4.97 14.72 -5.98
C ALA A 35 -3.85 15.74 -6.15
N GLU A 36 -4.02 16.93 -5.60
CA GLU A 36 -3.01 17.99 -5.66
C GLU A 36 -1.73 17.61 -4.91
N PHE A 37 -1.85 16.98 -3.76
CA PHE A 37 -0.72 16.54 -2.94
C PHE A 37 0.19 15.59 -3.71
N LEU A 38 -0.38 14.56 -4.32
CA LEU A 38 0.41 13.58 -5.06
C LEU A 38 1.04 14.18 -6.31
N GLU A 39 0.30 14.98 -7.06
CA GLU A 39 0.82 15.58 -8.29
C GLU A 39 1.92 16.61 -8.01
N SER A 40 1.80 17.38 -6.93
CA SER A 40 2.77 18.43 -6.62
C SER A 40 3.96 17.95 -5.80
N ARG A 41 3.79 16.89 -5.01
CA ARG A 41 4.83 16.45 -4.06
C ARG A 41 5.54 15.17 -4.46
N ALA A 42 4.90 14.31 -5.22
CA ALA A 42 5.45 13.00 -5.53
C ALA A 42 5.73 12.77 -7.02
N LEU A 43 5.16 13.57 -7.90
CA LEU A 43 5.29 13.39 -9.34
C LEU A 43 5.90 14.63 -9.99
N ALA A 44 6.72 14.41 -11.02
CA ALA A 44 7.38 15.48 -11.77
C ALA A 44 6.84 15.57 -13.22
N ILE A 45 5.52 15.49 -13.36
CA ILE A 45 4.84 15.56 -14.66
C ILE A 45 4.27 16.97 -14.84
N ARG A 46 4.63 17.62 -15.93
CA ARG A 46 4.21 18.99 -16.22
C ARG A 46 2.78 19.03 -16.79
N PRO A 47 2.07 20.16 -16.63
CA PRO A 47 0.72 20.32 -17.20
C PRO A 47 0.62 20.02 -18.70
N ASP A 48 1.63 20.44 -19.47
CA ASP A 48 1.65 20.19 -20.92
C ASP A 48 1.73 18.69 -21.26
N GLN A 49 2.38 17.92 -20.39
CA GLN A 49 2.45 16.46 -20.53
C GLN A 49 1.14 15.79 -20.17
N TRP A 50 0.47 16.25 -19.12
CA TRP A 50 -0.86 15.76 -18.74
C TRP A 50 -1.88 16.01 -19.85
N ASP A 51 -1.79 17.16 -20.51
CA ASP A 51 -2.73 17.55 -21.56
C ASP A 51 -2.72 16.59 -22.75
N LEU A 52 -1.62 15.87 -22.97
CA LEU A 52 -1.55 14.87 -24.04
C LEU A 52 -2.53 13.71 -23.84
N LEU A 53 -2.96 13.46 -22.62
CA LEU A 53 -3.93 12.41 -22.31
C LEU A 53 -5.39 12.85 -22.52
N GLY A 54 -5.60 14.14 -22.75
CA GLY A 54 -6.94 14.70 -22.92
C GLY A 54 -7.58 15.10 -21.60
N PRO A 55 -8.83 15.58 -21.64
CA PRO A 55 -9.52 16.10 -20.46
C PRO A 55 -10.04 14.98 -19.55
N GLY A 56 -10.44 15.37 -18.34
CA GLY A 56 -11.16 14.50 -17.42
C GLY A 56 -10.32 13.74 -16.41
N ARG A 57 -9.02 14.09 -16.28
CA ARG A 57 -8.16 13.48 -15.26
C ARG A 57 -8.69 13.80 -13.86
N LYS A 58 -8.88 12.77 -13.04
CA LYS A 58 -9.38 12.91 -11.67
C LYS A 58 -8.27 12.92 -10.63
N GLY A 59 -7.13 12.36 -10.95
CA GLY A 59 -5.99 12.24 -10.09
C GLY A 59 -5.06 11.14 -10.54
N THR A 60 -3.92 11.03 -9.86
CA THR A 60 -2.89 10.04 -10.13
C THR A 60 -2.40 9.45 -8.81
N GLY A 61 -1.84 8.27 -8.88
CA GLY A 61 -1.33 7.60 -7.70
C GLY A 61 0.05 7.01 -7.92
N LEU A 62 0.59 6.46 -6.85
CA LEU A 62 1.87 5.76 -6.82
C LEU A 62 1.64 4.29 -6.52
N ARG A 63 2.42 3.45 -7.18
CA ARG A 63 2.56 2.05 -6.83
C ARG A 63 4.04 1.75 -6.70
N ILE A 64 4.46 1.39 -5.49
CA ILE A 64 5.86 1.13 -5.16
C ILE A 64 5.99 -0.33 -4.74
N VAL A 65 6.90 -1.05 -5.37
CA VAL A 65 7.14 -2.46 -5.07
C VAL A 65 8.54 -2.61 -4.51
N LEU A 66 8.62 -3.23 -3.32
CA LEU A 66 9.89 -3.45 -2.63
C LEU A 66 10.03 -4.93 -2.29
N HIS A 67 11.17 -5.48 -2.63
CA HIS A 67 11.55 -6.85 -2.29
C HIS A 67 12.44 -6.80 -1.05
N GLN A 68 11.83 -7.01 0.09
CA GLN A 68 12.50 -7.04 1.40
C GLN A 68 12.22 -8.39 2.07
N ASP A 69 11.78 -8.37 3.32
CA ASP A 69 11.21 -9.56 3.93
C ASP A 69 9.79 -9.75 3.39
N GLY A 70 9.68 -10.52 2.33
CA GLY A 70 8.48 -10.60 1.51
C GLY A 70 8.43 -9.51 0.43
N VAL A 71 7.38 -9.53 -0.36
CA VAL A 71 7.12 -8.53 -1.41
C VAL A 71 6.14 -7.51 -0.85
N HIS A 72 6.59 -6.27 -0.75
CA HIS A 72 5.78 -5.15 -0.29
C HIS A 72 5.28 -4.37 -1.49
N GLU A 73 3.99 -4.26 -1.64
CA GLU A 73 3.36 -3.39 -2.63
C GLU A 73 2.62 -2.28 -1.91
N LEU A 74 3.12 -1.06 -2.07
CA LEU A 74 2.54 0.14 -1.48
C LEU A 74 1.79 0.92 -2.56
N ARG A 75 0.50 1.15 -2.34
CA ARG A 75 -0.32 2.02 -3.19
C ARG A 75 -0.71 3.25 -2.40
N ILE A 76 -0.47 4.40 -3.01
CA ILE A 76 -0.85 5.69 -2.45
C ILE A 76 -1.57 6.44 -3.56
N GLU A 77 -2.85 6.73 -3.36
CA GLU A 77 -3.66 7.38 -4.37
C GLU A 77 -4.71 8.28 -3.73
N PRO A 78 -5.26 9.23 -4.50
CA PRO A 78 -6.43 9.97 -4.03
C PRO A 78 -7.55 8.98 -3.70
N PHE A 79 -8.26 9.22 -2.62
CA PHE A 79 -9.48 8.47 -2.39
C PHE A 79 -10.58 9.07 -3.26
N PHE A 80 -10.89 8.41 -4.37
CA PHE A 80 -11.75 8.99 -5.40
C PHE A 80 -13.20 9.20 -4.95
N ASN A 81 -13.63 8.57 -3.86
CA ASN A 81 -14.93 8.82 -3.25
C ASN A 81 -14.91 10.04 -2.32
N ASP A 82 -13.74 10.48 -1.88
CA ASP A 82 -13.56 11.67 -1.06
C ASP A 82 -12.14 12.20 -1.23
N LEU A 83 -11.96 13.16 -2.11
CA LEU A 83 -10.66 13.70 -2.49
C LEU A 83 -9.98 14.52 -1.39
N SER A 84 -10.62 14.73 -0.25
CA SER A 84 -9.96 15.30 0.93
C SER A 84 -9.06 14.29 1.65
N GLN A 85 -9.09 13.02 1.24
CA GLN A 85 -8.34 11.93 1.88
C GLN A 85 -7.43 11.24 0.88
N LEU A 86 -6.25 10.82 1.35
CA LEU A 86 -5.40 9.87 0.66
C LEU A 86 -5.81 8.45 1.05
N TYR A 87 -5.86 7.58 0.06
CA TYR A 87 -5.97 6.15 0.27
C TYR A 87 -4.57 5.54 0.26
N VAL A 88 -4.25 4.80 1.31
CA VAL A 88 -2.95 4.13 1.45
C VAL A 88 -3.19 2.65 1.68
N GLU A 89 -2.61 1.82 0.85
CA GLU A 89 -2.73 0.37 0.95
C GLU A 89 -1.34 -0.25 0.92
N LEU A 90 -1.07 -1.10 1.90
CA LEU A 90 0.12 -1.93 1.95
C LEU A 90 -0.29 -3.39 1.82
N ASP A 91 0.22 -4.06 0.81
CA ASP A 91 0.04 -5.49 0.59
C ASP A 91 1.41 -6.18 0.73
N VAL A 92 1.55 -7.05 1.72
CA VAL A 92 2.80 -7.77 1.97
C VAL A 92 2.56 -9.24 1.70
N GLN A 93 3.30 -9.80 0.75
CA GLN A 93 3.22 -11.20 0.36
C GLN A 93 4.50 -11.94 0.78
N HIS A 94 4.33 -13.06 1.44
CA HIS A 94 5.40 -13.96 1.82
C HIS A 94 5.26 -15.27 1.06
N PRO A 95 5.93 -15.42 -0.10
CA PRO A 95 5.76 -16.60 -0.95
C PRO A 95 6.50 -17.84 -0.44
N GLN A 96 7.33 -17.70 0.58
CA GLN A 96 8.08 -18.81 1.14
C GLN A 96 7.20 -19.65 2.07
N PRO A 97 7.31 -20.98 2.03
CA PRO A 97 6.62 -21.84 3.00
C PRO A 97 7.02 -21.51 4.43
N PHE A 98 6.09 -21.56 5.34
CA PHE A 98 6.33 -21.38 6.76
C PHE A 98 5.37 -22.24 7.56
N SER A 99 5.68 -22.48 8.83
CA SER A 99 4.85 -23.32 9.70
C SER A 99 4.51 -22.59 11.00
N GLY A 100 3.33 -22.92 11.53
CA GLY A 100 2.87 -22.44 12.83
C GLY A 100 2.22 -21.06 12.79
N LEU A 101 1.33 -20.84 13.74
CA LEU A 101 0.60 -19.58 13.87
C LEU A 101 1.49 -18.43 14.39
N GLU A 102 2.55 -18.76 15.13
CA GLU A 102 3.50 -17.76 15.63
C GLU A 102 4.18 -17.03 14.48
N GLY A 103 4.52 -17.76 13.41
CA GLY A 103 5.08 -17.14 12.21
C GLY A 103 4.10 -16.18 11.53
N VAL A 104 2.81 -16.53 11.50
CA VAL A 104 1.76 -15.65 10.95
C VAL A 104 1.66 -14.37 11.77
N GLU A 105 1.59 -14.49 13.09
CA GLU A 105 1.47 -13.35 13.98
C GLU A 105 2.66 -12.40 13.86
N ALA A 106 3.87 -12.93 13.82
CA ALA A 106 5.07 -12.13 13.63
C ALA A 106 5.07 -11.38 12.30
N LYS A 107 4.59 -12.01 11.21
CA LYS A 107 4.48 -11.37 9.89
C LYS A 107 3.41 -10.30 9.86
N MET A 108 2.30 -10.50 10.55
CA MET A 108 1.25 -9.49 10.70
C MET A 108 1.76 -8.27 11.46
N ASP A 109 2.45 -8.50 12.59
CA ASP A 109 3.02 -7.42 13.39
C ASP A 109 4.06 -6.63 12.60
N ALA A 110 4.92 -7.33 11.84
CA ALA A 110 5.91 -6.68 10.99
C ALA A 110 5.27 -5.80 9.91
N ALA A 111 4.18 -6.26 9.28
CA ALA A 111 3.46 -5.46 8.29
C ALA A 111 2.81 -4.23 8.93
N TYR A 112 2.22 -4.40 10.10
CA TYR A 112 1.63 -3.29 10.85
C TYR A 112 2.69 -2.25 11.22
N ASP A 113 3.83 -2.69 11.76
CA ASP A 113 4.92 -1.81 12.13
C ASP A 113 5.50 -1.08 10.92
N TYR A 114 5.58 -1.74 9.77
CA TYR A 114 6.02 -1.12 8.53
C TYR A 114 5.05 -0.03 8.08
N MET A 115 3.76 -0.31 8.12
CA MET A 115 2.71 0.65 7.70
C MET A 115 2.74 1.89 8.59
N PHE A 116 2.77 1.72 9.90
CA PHE A 116 2.69 2.82 10.86
C PHE A 116 4.05 3.38 11.28
N GLY A 117 5.12 2.86 10.72
CA GLY A 117 6.48 3.38 10.87
C GLY A 117 7.02 3.95 9.56
N LYS A 118 7.56 3.07 8.72
CA LYS A 118 8.25 3.48 7.48
C LYS A 118 7.34 4.15 6.46
N VAL A 119 6.14 3.63 6.25
CA VAL A 119 5.17 4.24 5.32
C VAL A 119 4.73 5.60 5.84
N LYS A 120 4.45 5.70 7.12
CA LYS A 120 4.10 6.96 7.76
C LYS A 120 5.22 8.00 7.61
N ASP A 121 6.47 7.60 7.83
CA ASP A 121 7.62 8.49 7.69
C ASP A 121 7.82 8.92 6.24
N PHE A 122 7.64 8.01 5.30
CA PHE A 122 7.68 8.34 3.87
C PHE A 122 6.65 9.40 3.50
N LEU A 123 5.39 9.20 3.92
CA LEU A 123 4.32 10.17 3.66
C LEU A 123 4.63 11.53 4.30
N ALA A 124 5.15 11.53 5.51
CA ALA A 124 5.54 12.77 6.20
C ALA A 124 6.66 13.50 5.45
N SER A 125 7.57 12.77 4.82
CA SER A 125 8.67 13.36 4.06
C SER A 125 8.21 14.09 2.79
N LEU A 126 7.02 13.76 2.28
CA LEU A 126 6.46 14.41 1.09
C LEU A 126 5.79 15.76 1.39
N LYS A 127 5.53 16.05 2.64
CA LYS A 127 4.87 17.31 3.04
C LYS A 127 5.73 18.54 2.84
#